data_f4a692948e0cfb4ae2ad62cc8efe9eb4
#
_entry.id   f4a692948e0cfb4ae2ad62cc8efe9eb4
#
_cell.length_a   1.000
_cell.length_b   1.000
_cell.length_c   1.000
_cell.angle_alpha   90.00
_cell.angle_beta   90.00
_cell.angle_gamma   90.00
#
_symmetry.space_group_name_H-M   'P 1'
#
loop_
_entity.id
_entity.type
_entity.pdbx_description
1 polymer ?
#
loop_
_entity_poly.entity_id
_entity_poly.type
_entity_poly.pdbx_seq_one_letter_code
_entity_poly.pdbx_strand_id
1 'polypeptide(L)'
;MVVPDTARLIAGVDDAGRGPVIGPLVIAGVAFKDDRISHLRSLGVKDSKLLRPSTRSRLAKQIVDSAESFAYVEVAPNEIDEAVSRGIRLRRLNFLEAKAMAEVIMKLRPTVAYVDASDVVAERFGRQIAELL
;
A
#
# COMPACT_ATOMS: atom_id res chain seq x y z
N MET A 1 -4.37 21.41 -30.88
CA MET A 1 -4.56 21.56 -29.44
C MET A 1 -4.01 20.35 -28.73
N VAL A 2 -3.11 20.57 -27.81
CA VAL A 2 -2.59 19.49 -27.00
C VAL A 2 -3.65 19.15 -25.95
N VAL A 3 -4.20 17.95 -26.05
CA VAL A 3 -5.06 17.45 -24.98
C VAL A 3 -4.15 17.10 -23.82
N PRO A 4 -4.32 17.69 -22.64
CA PRO A 4 -3.53 17.30 -21.50
C PRO A 4 -3.71 15.81 -21.24
N ASP A 5 -2.66 15.16 -20.79
CA ASP A 5 -2.73 13.79 -20.37
C ASP A 5 -3.72 13.72 -19.19
N THR A 6 -4.95 13.35 -19.50
CA THR A 6 -6.03 13.29 -18.53
C THR A 6 -6.13 11.92 -17.87
N ALA A 7 -5.23 11.00 -18.22
CA ALA A 7 -5.22 9.70 -17.58
C ALA A 7 -4.95 9.89 -16.08
N ARG A 8 -5.90 9.41 -15.28
CA ARG A 8 -5.78 9.46 -13.82
C ARG A 8 -4.72 8.47 -13.40
N LEU A 9 -3.94 8.85 -12.42
CA LEU A 9 -2.98 7.95 -11.79
C LEU A 9 -3.65 7.29 -10.59
N ILE A 10 -3.75 5.97 -10.64
CA ILE A 10 -4.42 5.17 -9.62
C ILE A 10 -3.37 4.36 -8.86
N ALA A 11 -3.35 4.50 -7.56
CA ALA A 11 -2.45 3.75 -6.70
C ALA A 11 -3.19 2.69 -5.89
N GLY A 12 -2.52 1.58 -5.66
CA GLY A 12 -2.91 0.58 -4.68
C GLY A 12 -1.83 0.49 -3.61
N VAL A 13 -2.22 0.48 -2.36
CA VAL A 13 -1.30 0.45 -1.22
C VAL A 13 -1.74 -0.64 -0.26
N ASP A 14 -0.80 -1.47 0.16
CA ASP A 14 -1.06 -2.57 1.07
C ASP A 14 0.16 -2.81 1.97
N ASP A 15 -0.02 -3.64 2.98
CA ASP A 15 1.01 -3.95 3.95
C ASP A 15 1.43 -5.43 3.93
N ALA A 16 2.61 -5.68 4.46
CA ALA A 16 3.10 -7.01 4.75
C ALA A 16 3.80 -6.99 6.11
N GLY A 17 3.62 -8.03 6.89
CA GLY A 17 4.29 -8.17 8.17
C GLY A 17 3.52 -7.63 9.36
N ARG A 18 2.23 -7.38 9.24
CA ARG A 18 1.37 -6.92 10.35
C ARG A 18 0.91 -8.08 11.25
N GLY A 19 1.44 -9.12 11.33
CA GLY A 19 1.11 -10.19 12.26
C GLY A 19 2.20 -10.34 13.32
N PRO A 20 2.22 -11.46 14.07
CA PRO A 20 3.32 -11.78 14.97
C PRO A 20 4.54 -12.16 14.13
N VAL A 21 5.23 -11.16 13.62
CA VAL A 21 6.29 -11.33 12.62
C VAL A 21 7.62 -10.88 13.19
N ILE A 22 8.64 -11.64 12.88
CA ILE A 22 10.02 -11.28 13.15
C ILE A 22 10.52 -10.48 11.94
N GLY A 23 10.42 -9.16 12.03
CA GLY A 23 10.87 -8.30 10.95
C GLY A 23 10.06 -7.02 10.85
N PRO A 24 10.41 -6.15 9.90
CA PRO A 24 9.73 -4.88 9.74
C PRO A 24 8.34 -5.06 9.14
N LEU A 25 7.45 -4.12 9.45
CA LEU A 25 6.23 -3.91 8.71
C LEU A 25 6.61 -3.18 7.42
N VAL A 26 6.20 -3.69 6.28
CA VAL A 26 6.47 -3.06 4.99
C VAL A 26 5.16 -2.58 4.39
N ILE A 27 5.10 -1.31 4.04
CA ILE A 27 4.00 -0.73 3.28
C ILE A 27 4.49 -0.49 1.87
N ALA A 28 3.80 -1.04 0.89
CA ALA A 28 4.17 -0.89 -0.51
C ALA A 28 2.99 -0.36 -1.31
N GLY A 29 3.31 0.44 -2.31
CA GLY A 29 2.31 0.96 -3.23
C GLY A 29 2.82 0.98 -4.65
N VAL A 30 1.90 0.81 -5.58
CA VAL A 30 2.17 0.93 -7.01
C VAL A 30 1.13 1.86 -7.62
N ALA A 31 1.55 2.59 -8.64
CA ALA A 31 0.66 3.50 -9.35
C ALA A 31 0.65 3.16 -10.84
N PHE A 32 -0.56 3.17 -11.41
CA PHE A 32 -0.79 2.93 -12.83
C PHE A 32 -1.70 4.02 -13.38
N LYS A 33 -1.49 4.38 -14.62
CA LYS A 33 -2.51 5.14 -15.35
C LYS A 33 -3.77 4.28 -15.50
N ASP A 34 -4.93 4.90 -15.43
CA ASP A 34 -6.19 4.15 -15.39
C ASP A 34 -6.43 3.34 -16.67
N ASP A 35 -5.92 3.80 -17.83
CA ASP A 35 -5.98 3.03 -19.09
C ASP A 35 -5.10 1.77 -19.07
N ARG A 36 -4.23 1.60 -18.07
CA ARG A 36 -3.36 0.42 -17.93
C ARG A 36 -3.88 -0.60 -16.93
N ILE A 37 -4.99 -0.35 -16.26
CA ILE A 37 -5.54 -1.28 -15.25
C ILE A 37 -5.94 -2.61 -15.89
N SER A 38 -6.47 -2.59 -17.11
CA SER A 38 -6.81 -3.83 -17.83
C SER A 38 -5.59 -4.73 -18.07
N HIS A 39 -4.41 -4.14 -18.23
CA HIS A 39 -3.17 -4.90 -18.37
C HIS A 39 -2.86 -5.71 -17.10
N LEU A 40 -3.11 -5.17 -15.91
CA LEU A 40 -2.95 -5.90 -14.66
C LEU A 40 -3.81 -7.16 -14.62
N ARG A 41 -5.05 -7.06 -15.06
CA ARG A 41 -5.95 -8.21 -15.13
C ARG A 41 -5.41 -9.28 -16.07
N SER A 42 -4.83 -8.88 -17.18
CA SER A 42 -4.24 -9.81 -18.15
C SER A 42 -3.04 -10.56 -17.61
N LEU A 43 -2.34 -10.03 -16.59
CA LEU A 43 -1.22 -10.68 -15.94
C LEU A 43 -1.67 -11.77 -14.93
N GLY A 44 -2.96 -11.83 -14.59
CA GLY A 44 -3.47 -12.79 -13.63
C GLY A 44 -3.32 -12.34 -12.18
N VAL A 45 -3.31 -11.02 -11.93
CA VAL A 45 -3.20 -10.46 -10.59
C VAL A 45 -4.43 -10.83 -9.78
N LYS A 46 -4.21 -11.38 -8.59
CA LYS A 46 -5.23 -11.81 -7.63
C LYS A 46 -4.77 -11.47 -6.22
N ASP A 47 -5.64 -11.67 -5.24
CA ASP A 47 -5.25 -11.63 -3.83
C ASP A 47 -4.01 -12.52 -3.62
N SER A 48 -2.98 -11.96 -3.03
CA SER A 48 -1.70 -12.64 -2.82
C SER A 48 -1.84 -13.93 -2.03
N LYS A 49 -2.85 -14.04 -1.17
CA LYS A 49 -3.13 -15.24 -0.37
C LYS A 49 -3.56 -16.42 -1.24
N LEU A 50 -4.08 -16.15 -2.43
CA LEU A 50 -4.54 -17.18 -3.38
C LEU A 50 -3.43 -17.66 -4.32
N LEU A 51 -2.23 -17.09 -4.20
CA LEU A 51 -1.11 -17.35 -5.10
C LEU A 51 0.02 -18.10 -4.40
N ARG A 52 0.70 -18.95 -5.15
CA ARG A 52 1.92 -19.59 -4.68
C ARG A 52 3.05 -18.57 -4.55
N PRO A 53 4.01 -18.75 -3.63
CA PRO A 53 5.13 -17.82 -3.47
C PRO A 53 5.89 -17.52 -4.75
N SER A 54 6.15 -18.54 -5.59
CA SER A 54 6.82 -18.35 -6.87
C SER A 54 6.02 -17.49 -7.83
N THR A 55 4.69 -17.68 -7.86
CA THR A 55 3.80 -16.88 -8.68
C THR A 55 3.74 -15.44 -8.18
N ARG A 56 3.69 -15.24 -6.87
CA ARG A 56 3.72 -13.90 -6.26
C ARG A 56 4.99 -13.15 -6.65
N SER A 57 6.15 -13.79 -6.57
CA SER A 57 7.43 -13.17 -6.91
C SER A 57 7.49 -12.76 -8.39
N ARG A 58 7.02 -13.64 -9.27
CA ARG A 58 6.94 -13.33 -10.69
C ARG A 58 6.01 -12.16 -10.98
N LEU A 59 4.82 -12.16 -10.39
CA LEU A 59 3.84 -11.09 -10.58
C LEU A 59 4.33 -9.77 -9.99
N ALA A 60 4.99 -9.79 -8.84
CA ALA A 60 5.56 -8.60 -8.24
C ALA A 60 6.54 -7.92 -9.20
N LYS A 61 7.40 -8.68 -9.82
CA LYS A 61 8.34 -8.15 -10.81
C LYS A 61 7.62 -7.57 -12.02
N GLN A 62 6.63 -8.28 -12.55
CA GLN A 62 5.85 -7.82 -13.69
C GLN A 62 5.06 -6.54 -13.36
N ILE A 63 4.51 -6.45 -12.15
CA ILE A 63 3.80 -5.26 -11.70
C ILE A 63 4.75 -4.08 -11.62
N VAL A 64 5.90 -4.23 -10.99
CA VAL A 64 6.89 -3.15 -10.87
C VAL A 64 7.39 -2.70 -12.23
N ASP A 65 7.66 -3.64 -13.14
CA ASP A 65 8.13 -3.33 -14.49
C ASP A 65 7.08 -2.59 -15.32
N SER A 66 5.79 -2.83 -15.05
CA SER A 66 4.68 -2.22 -15.79
C SER A 66 4.15 -0.95 -15.14
N ALA A 67 4.44 -0.72 -13.86
CA ALA A 67 3.91 0.41 -13.12
C ALA A 67 4.49 1.74 -13.59
N GLU A 68 3.68 2.79 -13.50
CA GLU A 68 4.17 4.15 -13.70
C GLU A 68 5.17 4.52 -12.61
N SER A 69 4.88 4.12 -11.39
CA SER A 69 5.78 4.30 -10.24
C SER A 69 5.47 3.29 -9.15
N PHE A 70 6.43 3.09 -8.28
CA PHE A 70 6.23 2.30 -7.06
C PHE A 70 7.01 2.95 -5.92
N ALA A 71 6.56 2.67 -4.69
CA ALA A 71 7.23 3.13 -3.49
C ALA A 71 6.97 2.16 -2.35
N TYR A 72 7.86 2.14 -1.38
CA TYR A 72 7.63 1.39 -0.16
C TYR A 72 8.24 2.10 1.04
N VAL A 73 7.73 1.78 2.22
CA VAL A 73 8.22 2.28 3.51
C VAL A 73 8.31 1.10 4.46
N GLU A 74 9.42 0.99 5.17
CA GLU A 74 9.60 -0.01 6.21
C GLU A 74 9.44 0.65 7.58
N VAL A 75 8.63 0.02 8.44
CA VAL A 75 8.51 0.41 9.85
C VAL A 75 9.35 -0.58 10.65
N ALA A 76 10.34 -0.08 11.36
CA ALA A 76 11.29 -0.93 12.07
C ALA A 76 10.61 -1.73 13.19
N PRO A 77 11.09 -2.96 13.49
CA PRO A 77 10.49 -3.80 14.53
C PRO A 77 10.43 -3.12 15.91
N ASN A 78 11.42 -2.32 16.26
CA ASN A 78 11.44 -1.62 17.54
C ASN A 78 10.35 -0.55 17.64
N GLU A 79 9.99 0.11 16.56
CA GLU A 79 8.86 1.04 16.52
C GLU A 79 7.54 0.32 16.75
N ILE A 80 7.39 -0.87 16.16
CA ILE A 80 6.21 -1.71 16.33
C ILE A 80 6.11 -2.20 17.76
N ASP A 81 7.20 -2.71 18.31
CA ASP A 81 7.26 -3.22 19.68
C ASP A 81 6.95 -2.13 20.70
N GLU A 82 7.47 -0.93 20.52
CA GLU A 82 7.17 0.21 21.37
C GLU A 82 5.68 0.57 21.31
N ALA A 83 5.11 0.58 20.14
CA ALA A 83 3.67 0.85 19.96
C ALA A 83 2.82 -0.20 20.67
N VAL A 84 3.24 -1.47 20.63
CA VAL A 84 2.52 -2.59 21.23
C VAL A 84 2.65 -2.60 22.76
N SER A 85 3.80 -2.24 23.30
CA SER A 85 4.07 -2.34 24.75
C SER A 85 3.36 -1.27 25.58
N ARG A 86 2.89 -0.18 24.99
CA ARG A 86 2.28 0.95 25.69
C ARG A 86 0.81 0.82 26.04
N GLY A 87 0.19 -0.35 25.90
CA GLY A 87 -1.19 -0.60 26.30
C GLY A 87 -2.29 -0.03 25.42
N ILE A 88 -1.95 0.82 24.42
CA ILE A 88 -2.88 1.35 23.42
C ILE A 88 -2.53 0.70 22.07
N ARG A 89 -2.37 -0.57 22.11
CA ARG A 89 -1.69 -1.38 21.09
C ARG A 89 -2.23 -1.23 19.68
N LEU A 90 -3.48 -1.54 19.50
CA LEU A 90 -4.07 -1.60 18.17
C LEU A 90 -4.19 -0.20 17.55
N ARG A 91 -4.56 0.77 18.36
CA ARG A 91 -4.72 2.15 17.92
C ARG A 91 -3.37 2.76 17.48
N ARG A 92 -2.31 2.49 18.24
CA ARG A 92 -0.95 2.95 17.89
C ARG A 92 -0.42 2.27 16.64
N LEU A 93 -0.62 0.96 16.53
CA LEU A 93 -0.21 0.22 15.35
C LEU A 93 -0.94 0.71 14.10
N ASN A 94 -2.25 0.95 14.21
CA ASN A 94 -3.03 1.52 13.11
C ASN A 94 -2.52 2.90 12.71
N PHE A 95 -2.13 3.72 13.67
CA PHE A 95 -1.57 5.03 13.40
C PHE A 95 -0.22 4.95 12.67
N LEU A 96 0.69 4.07 13.10
CA LEU A 96 1.97 3.86 12.42
C LEU A 96 1.77 3.39 10.98
N GLU A 97 0.82 2.50 10.78
CA GLU A 97 0.49 1.99 9.46
C GLU A 97 -0.12 3.08 8.57
N ALA A 98 -1.05 3.87 9.12
CA ALA A 98 -1.64 5.00 8.40
C ALA A 98 -0.58 6.03 8.01
N LYS A 99 0.36 6.30 8.89
CA LYS A 99 1.48 7.21 8.63
C LYS A 99 2.37 6.70 7.49
N ALA A 100 2.71 5.42 7.53
CA ALA A 100 3.52 4.80 6.49
C ALA A 100 2.79 4.77 5.14
N MET A 101 1.49 4.49 5.15
CA MET A 101 0.67 4.56 3.93
C MET A 101 0.61 5.96 3.35
N ALA A 102 0.46 6.98 4.20
CA ALA A 102 0.50 8.37 3.77
C ALA A 102 1.84 8.72 3.11
N GLU A 103 2.96 8.24 3.66
CA GLU A 103 4.27 8.45 3.06
C GLU A 103 4.38 7.82 1.66
N VAL A 104 3.88 6.60 1.50
CA VAL A 104 3.85 5.92 0.19
C VAL A 104 3.00 6.70 -0.80
N ILE A 105 1.82 7.13 -0.39
CA ILE A 105 0.92 7.92 -1.24
C ILE A 105 1.58 9.23 -1.66
N MET A 106 2.24 9.92 -0.73
CA MET A 106 2.93 11.17 -1.06
C MET A 106 4.06 10.96 -2.07
N LYS A 107 4.75 9.83 -2.01
CA LYS A 107 5.79 9.49 -2.98
C LYS A 107 5.21 9.17 -4.37
N LEU A 108 4.06 8.53 -4.42
CA LEU A 108 3.41 8.15 -5.68
C LEU A 108 2.62 9.29 -6.33
N ARG A 109 2.10 10.21 -5.57
CA ARG A 109 1.27 11.34 -6.02
C ARG A 109 0.11 10.91 -6.93
N PRO A 110 -0.74 9.96 -6.51
CA PRO A 110 -1.83 9.50 -7.35
C PRO A 110 -3.01 10.47 -7.34
N THR A 111 -3.88 10.34 -8.34
CA THR A 111 -5.19 10.99 -8.34
C THR A 111 -6.11 10.32 -7.31
N VAL A 112 -6.06 9.00 -7.25
CA VAL A 112 -6.84 8.17 -6.31
C VAL A 112 -5.95 7.09 -5.76
N ALA A 113 -6.04 6.84 -4.46
CA ALA A 113 -5.36 5.73 -3.80
C ALA A 113 -6.38 4.79 -3.17
N TYR A 114 -6.24 3.51 -3.46
CA TYR A 114 -6.99 2.45 -2.80
C TYR A 114 -6.08 1.81 -1.76
N VAL A 115 -6.52 1.81 -0.52
CA VAL A 115 -5.77 1.22 0.59
C VAL A 115 -6.62 0.15 1.27
N ASP A 116 -5.96 -0.90 1.74
CA ASP A 116 -6.64 -1.90 2.54
C ASP A 116 -6.74 -1.39 3.98
N ALA A 117 -7.96 -1.38 4.51
CA ALA A 117 -8.21 -0.81 5.82
C ALA A 117 -7.76 -1.76 6.93
N SER A 118 -6.88 -1.25 7.79
CA SER A 118 -6.39 -1.96 8.96
C SER A 118 -7.27 -1.79 10.19
N ASP A 119 -8.16 -0.80 10.17
CA ASP A 119 -9.12 -0.52 11.24
C ASP A 119 -10.43 -1.25 10.94
N VAL A 120 -11.14 -1.67 12.00
CA VAL A 120 -12.50 -2.22 11.87
C VAL A 120 -13.48 -1.21 11.27
N VAL A 121 -13.18 0.09 11.37
CA VAL A 121 -13.92 1.15 10.71
C VAL A 121 -13.06 1.73 9.59
N ALA A 122 -13.31 1.29 8.36
CA ALA A 122 -12.53 1.68 7.18
C ALA A 122 -12.49 3.19 6.96
N GLU A 123 -13.61 3.88 7.20
CA GLU A 123 -13.69 5.33 7.05
C GLU A 123 -12.78 6.07 8.02
N ARG A 124 -12.65 5.58 9.25
CA ARG A 124 -11.75 6.16 10.24
C ARG A 124 -10.31 6.05 9.80
N PHE A 125 -9.91 4.90 9.29
CA PHE A 125 -8.56 4.67 8.79
C PHE A 125 -8.26 5.57 7.60
N GLY A 126 -9.19 5.68 6.66
CA GLY A 126 -9.05 6.58 5.51
C GLY A 126 -8.90 8.03 5.91
N ARG A 127 -9.65 8.48 6.91
CA ARG A 127 -9.53 9.86 7.43
C ARG A 127 -8.17 10.09 8.10
N GLN A 128 -7.65 9.12 8.84
CA GLN A 128 -6.32 9.22 9.43
C GLN A 128 -5.25 9.43 8.36
N ILE A 129 -5.31 8.68 7.27
CA ILE A 129 -4.39 8.83 6.16
C ILE A 129 -4.55 10.22 5.53
N ALA A 130 -5.78 10.63 5.25
CA ALA A 130 -6.07 11.93 4.62
C ALA A 130 -5.54 13.11 5.44
N GLU A 131 -5.65 13.05 6.76
CA GLU A 131 -5.13 14.10 7.65
C GLU A 131 -3.61 14.19 7.63
N LEU A 132 -2.93 13.11 7.29
CA LEU A 132 -1.46 13.06 7.22
C LEU A 132 -0.92 13.46 5.84
N LEU A 133 -1.80 13.59 4.87
CA LEU A 133 -1.45 14.06 3.53
C LEU A 133 -1.55 15.58 3.46
#